data_007ae4cc71eb270bc6d5ec1407e0b8bc
#
_entry.id   007ae4cc71eb270bc6d5ec1407e0b8bc
#
_cell.length_a   1.000
_cell.length_b   1.000
_cell.length_c   1.000
_cell.angle_alpha   90.00
_cell.angle_beta   90.00
_cell.angle_gamma   90.00
#
_symmetry.space_group_name_H-M   'P 1'
#
loop_
_entity.id
_entity.type
_entity.pdbx_description
1 polymer ?
#
loop_
_entity_poly.entity_id
_entity_poly.type
_entity_poly.pdbx_seq_one_letter_code
_entity_poly.pdbx_strand_id
1 'polypeptide(L)'
;MPDRRPHRVVVLALDGAIPFELGIPQRIFGRARDSFREPLYEIVTCSVREPGPVRTDADFSILVENGPETLATADTVVIPASYELGPVFDTGRLTDELHAAFARLRPGTRMVSICTGSYVLAAAGYLDDRPATTHWSSAAHFQRLFPQVKVDADVLFIDDGDVLTSAGVAAGIDLCLHIVRRDHGTAVANEVARRTVVPPYRDGGQAQYIERPVPEPQLATTGTARDWALTRLHEPIQLRDMAERESMSVRTFTRRFREEAGISPGQWLVLQRVERARHLLESTDLSVDQVARDAGFGTAQSMRQHLQSALGVPPTVYRRTFRAGAKAGTGTGTVTGAGARPRSGQVSTNR
;
A
#
# COMPACT_ATOMS: atom_id res chain seq x y z
N MET A 1 -20.09 -12.72 -32.73
CA MET A 1 -19.80 -12.54 -31.29
C MET A 1 -20.57 -11.33 -30.82
N PRO A 2 -21.28 -11.34 -29.68
CA PRO A 2 -21.96 -10.13 -29.23
C PRO A 2 -20.91 -9.04 -29.04
N ASP A 3 -21.27 -7.85 -29.50
CA ASP A 3 -20.47 -6.62 -29.44
C ASP A 3 -20.26 -6.25 -27.96
N ARG A 4 -19.19 -6.79 -27.36
CA ARG A 4 -18.92 -6.63 -25.92
C ARG A 4 -18.10 -5.36 -25.76
N ARG A 5 -18.78 -4.23 -25.50
CA ARG A 5 -18.09 -3.00 -25.17
C ARG A 5 -17.09 -3.24 -24.03
N PRO A 6 -15.93 -2.59 -24.04
CA PRO A 6 -14.99 -2.63 -22.91
C PRO A 6 -15.68 -2.19 -21.61
N HIS A 7 -15.27 -2.79 -20.48
CA HIS A 7 -15.73 -2.39 -19.16
C HIS A 7 -15.23 -0.97 -18.84
N ARG A 8 -16.16 -0.04 -18.58
CA ARG A 8 -15.82 1.38 -18.42
C ARG A 8 -15.44 1.72 -16.98
N VAL A 9 -14.18 2.10 -16.79
CA VAL A 9 -13.61 2.55 -15.51
C VAL A 9 -13.50 4.06 -15.52
N VAL A 10 -14.20 4.74 -14.62
CA VAL A 10 -14.10 6.19 -14.44
C VAL A 10 -13.26 6.47 -13.20
N VAL A 11 -12.21 7.26 -13.36
CA VAL A 11 -11.33 7.71 -12.28
C VAL A 11 -11.72 9.12 -11.89
N LEU A 12 -12.16 9.31 -10.65
CA LEU A 12 -12.57 10.61 -10.14
C LEU A 12 -11.35 11.37 -9.58
N ALA A 13 -10.87 12.36 -10.29
CA ALA A 13 -9.78 13.22 -9.87
C ALA A 13 -10.30 14.34 -8.97
N LEU A 14 -9.71 14.47 -7.77
CA LEU A 14 -10.00 15.52 -6.80
C LEU A 14 -8.78 16.44 -6.66
N ASP A 15 -9.00 17.71 -6.29
CA ASP A 15 -7.90 18.60 -5.94
C ASP A 15 -7.02 17.98 -4.84
N GLY A 16 -5.70 18.20 -4.90
CA GLY A 16 -4.74 17.54 -4.04
C GLY A 16 -4.49 16.06 -4.39
N ALA A 17 -4.87 15.64 -5.62
CA ALA A 17 -4.66 14.26 -6.08
C ALA A 17 -3.18 13.88 -6.05
N ILE A 18 -2.88 12.66 -5.59
CA ILE A 18 -1.53 12.09 -5.66
C ILE A 18 -1.31 11.53 -7.06
N PRO A 19 -0.36 12.10 -7.87
CA PRO A 19 -0.20 11.73 -9.28
C PRO A 19 0.10 10.25 -9.49
N PHE A 20 0.89 9.65 -8.60
CA PHE A 20 1.20 8.23 -8.65
C PHE A 20 -0.07 7.38 -8.56
N GLU A 21 -0.92 7.66 -7.57
CA GLU A 21 -2.13 6.87 -7.32
C GLU A 21 -3.23 7.14 -8.37
N LEU A 22 -3.33 8.38 -8.83
CA LEU A 22 -4.22 8.75 -9.93
C LEU A 22 -3.88 8.00 -11.21
N GLY A 23 -2.60 7.73 -11.47
CA GLY A 23 -2.11 7.01 -12.65
C GLY A 23 -2.27 5.49 -12.60
N ILE A 24 -2.47 4.90 -11.40
CA ILE A 24 -2.55 3.43 -11.24
C ILE A 24 -3.66 2.80 -12.08
N PRO A 25 -4.92 3.28 -12.05
CA PRO A 25 -6.00 2.67 -12.84
C PRO A 25 -5.68 2.64 -14.34
N GLN A 26 -5.23 3.76 -14.89
CA GLN A 26 -4.82 3.85 -16.30
C GLN A 26 -3.68 2.89 -16.63
N ARG A 27 -2.69 2.79 -15.74
CA ARG A 27 -1.54 1.90 -15.93
C ARG A 27 -1.92 0.44 -15.92
N ILE A 28 -2.81 0.03 -15.03
CA ILE A 28 -3.17 -1.39 -14.85
C ILE A 28 -4.29 -1.80 -15.80
N PHE A 29 -5.46 -1.17 -15.72
CA PHE A 29 -6.60 -1.53 -16.57
C PHE A 29 -6.33 -1.24 -18.06
N GLY A 30 -5.66 -0.13 -18.36
CA GLY A 30 -5.31 0.24 -19.73
C GLY A 30 -4.32 -0.72 -20.42
N ARG A 31 -3.73 -1.68 -19.71
CA ARG A 31 -2.86 -2.72 -20.26
C ARG A 31 -3.53 -4.08 -20.40
N ALA A 32 -4.72 -4.26 -19.85
CA ALA A 32 -5.47 -5.50 -19.96
C ALA A 32 -6.04 -5.65 -21.38
N ARG A 33 -5.70 -6.76 -22.02
CA ARG A 33 -6.08 -7.09 -23.40
C ARG A 33 -6.63 -8.51 -23.45
N ASP A 34 -7.56 -8.74 -24.35
CA ASP A 34 -8.04 -10.09 -24.67
C ASP A 34 -7.05 -10.85 -25.57
N SER A 35 -7.44 -12.07 -26.01
CA SER A 35 -6.64 -12.91 -26.91
C SER A 35 -6.43 -12.31 -28.31
N PHE A 36 -7.28 -11.35 -28.71
CA PHE A 36 -7.19 -10.62 -29.98
C PHE A 36 -6.46 -9.29 -29.84
N ARG A 37 -5.94 -8.98 -28.63
CA ARG A 37 -5.26 -7.73 -28.29
C ARG A 37 -6.20 -6.51 -28.17
N GLU A 38 -7.51 -6.73 -28.15
CA GLU A 38 -8.47 -5.66 -27.95
C GLU A 38 -8.52 -5.22 -26.46
N PRO A 39 -8.79 -3.94 -26.19
CA PRO A 39 -8.92 -3.43 -24.82
C PRO A 39 -10.07 -4.10 -24.07
N LEU A 40 -9.80 -4.58 -22.85
CA LEU A 40 -10.82 -5.11 -21.95
C LEU A 40 -11.47 -4.03 -21.09
N TYR A 41 -10.79 -2.91 -20.91
CA TYR A 41 -11.28 -1.75 -20.19
C TYR A 41 -11.13 -0.46 -21.01
N GLU A 42 -12.11 0.43 -20.89
CA GLU A 42 -12.03 1.82 -21.30
C GLU A 42 -11.88 2.68 -20.04
N ILE A 43 -10.80 3.44 -19.93
CA ILE A 43 -10.51 4.24 -18.74
C ILE A 43 -10.65 5.71 -19.07
N VAL A 44 -11.49 6.40 -18.30
CA VAL A 44 -11.73 7.83 -18.43
C VAL A 44 -11.50 8.49 -17.09
N THR A 45 -10.71 9.57 -17.06
CA THR A 45 -10.56 10.41 -15.86
C THR A 45 -11.51 11.59 -15.96
N CYS A 46 -12.27 11.84 -14.89
CA CYS A 46 -13.15 13.02 -14.79
C CYS A 46 -12.84 13.83 -13.53
N SER A 47 -13.17 15.11 -13.57
CA SER A 47 -13.17 15.97 -12.39
C SER A 47 -14.51 15.92 -11.67
N VAL A 48 -14.57 16.39 -10.43
CA VAL A 48 -15.83 16.57 -9.67
C VAL A 48 -16.60 17.81 -10.15
N ARG A 49 -15.93 18.70 -10.91
CA ARG A 49 -16.45 19.93 -11.50
C ARG A 49 -16.41 19.85 -13.04
N GLU A 50 -16.70 20.95 -13.68
CA GLU A 50 -16.49 21.10 -15.11
C GLU A 50 -15.02 20.76 -15.51
N PRO A 51 -14.81 20.34 -16.77
CA PRO A 51 -13.45 20.08 -17.28
C PRO A 51 -12.50 21.24 -17.01
N GLY A 52 -11.29 20.92 -16.55
CA GLY A 52 -10.32 21.94 -16.20
C GLY A 52 -9.10 21.42 -15.45
N PRO A 53 -8.28 22.33 -14.92
CA PRO A 53 -7.12 21.96 -14.13
C PRO A 53 -7.55 21.37 -12.76
N VAL A 54 -6.93 20.26 -12.39
CA VAL A 54 -6.99 19.65 -11.06
C VAL A 54 -5.60 19.76 -10.45
N ARG A 55 -5.52 20.32 -9.25
CA ARG A 55 -4.26 20.44 -8.50
C ARG A 55 -3.81 19.07 -8.00
N THR A 56 -2.50 18.88 -7.96
CA THR A 56 -1.91 17.69 -7.36
C THR A 56 -1.20 18.05 -6.06
N ASP A 57 -0.76 17.06 -5.30
CA ASP A 57 0.11 17.24 -4.13
C ASP A 57 1.57 17.55 -4.51
N ALA A 58 1.88 17.54 -5.82
CA ALA A 58 3.18 17.91 -6.38
C ALA A 58 3.19 19.36 -6.87
N ASP A 59 4.29 19.79 -7.49
CA ASP A 59 4.52 21.14 -8.02
C ASP A 59 3.86 21.42 -9.37
N PHE A 60 2.90 20.56 -9.80
CA PHE A 60 2.19 20.70 -11.08
C PHE A 60 0.69 20.39 -10.92
N SER A 61 -0.11 20.85 -11.87
CA SER A 61 -1.51 20.49 -12.04
C SER A 61 -1.71 19.64 -13.28
N ILE A 62 -2.75 18.83 -13.31
CA ILE A 62 -3.19 18.07 -14.48
C ILE A 62 -4.41 18.71 -15.11
N LEU A 63 -4.53 18.65 -16.44
CA LEU A 63 -5.75 19.03 -17.13
C LEU A 63 -6.64 17.79 -17.26
N VAL A 64 -7.85 17.86 -16.72
CA VAL A 64 -8.88 16.82 -16.84
C VAL A 64 -9.95 17.30 -17.83
N GLU A 65 -10.14 16.53 -18.89
CA GLU A 65 -10.97 16.93 -20.04
C GLU A 65 -12.44 16.53 -19.89
N ASN A 66 -12.77 15.74 -18.86
CA ASN A 66 -14.14 15.25 -18.65
C ASN A 66 -14.70 15.74 -17.31
N GLY A 67 -15.96 16.10 -17.30
CA GLY A 67 -16.70 16.50 -16.12
C GLY A 67 -17.42 15.34 -15.42
N PRO A 68 -18.18 15.64 -14.34
CA PRO A 68 -18.85 14.65 -13.50
C PRO A 68 -19.98 13.87 -14.21
N GLU A 69 -20.49 14.33 -15.35
CA GLU A 69 -21.47 13.63 -16.17
C GLU A 69 -20.96 12.26 -16.65
N THR A 70 -19.63 12.12 -16.75
CA THR A 70 -18.95 10.87 -17.10
C THR A 70 -19.27 9.74 -16.13
N LEU A 71 -19.52 10.05 -14.85
CA LEU A 71 -19.88 9.07 -13.81
C LEU A 71 -21.15 8.29 -14.16
N ALA A 72 -22.10 8.91 -14.88
CA ALA A 72 -23.33 8.23 -15.32
C ALA A 72 -23.08 7.06 -16.29
N THR A 73 -21.87 6.95 -16.83
CA THR A 73 -21.50 5.89 -17.79
C THR A 73 -20.59 4.81 -17.21
N ALA A 74 -20.18 4.97 -15.95
CA ALA A 74 -19.22 4.09 -15.31
C ALA A 74 -19.81 2.70 -15.00
N ASP A 75 -19.04 1.65 -15.25
CA ASP A 75 -19.26 0.30 -14.71
C ASP A 75 -18.46 0.14 -13.41
N THR A 76 -17.32 0.83 -13.30
CA THR A 76 -16.53 0.96 -12.07
C THR A 76 -16.10 2.42 -11.89
N VAL A 77 -16.18 2.94 -10.67
CA VAL A 77 -15.59 4.22 -10.28
C VAL A 77 -14.42 3.97 -9.36
N VAL A 78 -13.27 4.59 -9.66
CA VAL A 78 -12.09 4.58 -8.81
C VAL A 78 -11.86 5.96 -8.23
N ILE A 79 -11.73 6.04 -6.91
CA ILE A 79 -11.42 7.27 -6.18
C ILE A 79 -9.99 7.14 -5.63
N PRO A 80 -9.00 7.76 -6.28
CA PRO A 80 -7.62 7.80 -5.80
C PRO A 80 -7.48 8.68 -4.56
N ALA A 81 -6.29 8.64 -3.95
CA ALA A 81 -5.97 9.51 -2.83
C ALA A 81 -5.94 10.99 -3.22
N SER A 82 -6.31 11.80 -2.25
CA SER A 82 -6.13 13.25 -2.25
C SER A 82 -5.76 13.71 -0.84
N TYR A 83 -4.90 14.73 -0.76
CA TYR A 83 -4.59 15.43 0.49
C TYR A 83 -5.48 16.67 0.74
N GLU A 84 -6.33 17.05 -0.21
CA GLU A 84 -7.22 18.21 -0.11
C GLU A 84 -8.70 17.77 -0.07
N LEU A 85 -9.04 16.85 0.84
CA LEU A 85 -10.40 16.35 0.98
C LEU A 85 -11.34 17.31 1.74
N GLY A 86 -10.80 18.33 2.42
CA GLY A 86 -11.56 19.34 3.14
C GLY A 86 -12.62 18.75 4.08
N PRO A 87 -13.92 19.14 3.94
CA PRO A 87 -14.98 18.68 4.83
C PRO A 87 -15.11 17.15 4.92
N VAL A 88 -14.73 16.42 3.87
CA VAL A 88 -14.76 14.95 3.87
C VAL A 88 -13.78 14.39 4.89
N PHE A 89 -12.58 14.98 4.99
CA PHE A 89 -11.56 14.57 5.96
C PHE A 89 -11.84 15.13 7.36
N ASP A 90 -12.30 16.40 7.44
CA ASP A 90 -12.45 17.09 8.72
C ASP A 90 -13.72 16.68 9.48
N THR A 91 -14.82 16.44 8.76
CA THR A 91 -16.15 16.26 9.36
C THR A 91 -16.91 15.01 8.86
N GLY A 92 -16.34 14.25 7.92
CA GLY A 92 -16.97 13.08 7.32
C GLY A 92 -18.16 13.41 6.41
N ARG A 93 -18.26 14.64 5.89
CA ARG A 93 -19.37 15.08 5.05
C ARG A 93 -18.91 15.34 3.62
N LEU A 94 -19.69 14.87 2.66
CA LEU A 94 -19.48 15.22 1.25
C LEU A 94 -19.66 16.73 1.04
N THR A 95 -18.86 17.28 0.12
CA THR A 95 -19.17 18.60 -0.44
C THR A 95 -20.38 18.52 -1.36
N ASP A 96 -21.01 19.66 -1.64
CA ASP A 96 -22.18 19.72 -2.55
C ASP A 96 -21.79 19.20 -3.95
N GLU A 97 -20.58 19.50 -4.42
CA GLU A 97 -20.07 19.01 -5.71
C GLU A 97 -19.93 17.49 -5.73
N LEU A 98 -19.36 16.89 -4.68
CA LEU A 98 -19.25 15.43 -4.55
C LEU A 98 -20.64 14.80 -4.46
N HIS A 99 -21.54 15.38 -3.69
CA HIS A 99 -22.92 14.90 -3.59
C HIS A 99 -23.63 14.92 -4.96
N ALA A 100 -23.52 16.02 -5.70
CA ALA A 100 -24.08 16.14 -7.04
C ALA A 100 -23.43 15.17 -8.05
N ALA A 101 -22.12 14.94 -7.92
CA ALA A 101 -21.39 13.98 -8.75
C ALA A 101 -21.86 12.53 -8.48
N PHE A 102 -21.98 12.12 -7.22
CA PHE A 102 -22.42 10.78 -6.83
C PHE A 102 -23.90 10.52 -7.17
N ALA A 103 -24.73 11.55 -7.17
CA ALA A 103 -26.14 11.44 -7.61
C ALA A 103 -26.29 11.00 -9.09
N ARG A 104 -25.22 11.07 -9.90
CA ARG A 104 -25.19 10.63 -11.31
C ARG A 104 -24.88 9.14 -11.47
N LEU A 105 -24.41 8.48 -10.40
CA LEU A 105 -24.03 7.06 -10.46
C LEU A 105 -25.23 6.17 -10.73
N ARG A 106 -25.00 5.14 -11.53
CA ARG A 106 -26.02 4.12 -11.79
C ARG A 106 -26.03 3.07 -10.68
N PRO A 107 -27.19 2.52 -10.34
CA PRO A 107 -27.25 1.35 -9.46
C PRO A 107 -26.38 0.21 -10.00
N GLY A 108 -25.61 -0.43 -9.10
CA GLY A 108 -24.70 -1.53 -9.46
C GLY A 108 -23.32 -1.11 -9.98
N THR A 109 -23.02 0.19 -10.04
CA THR A 109 -21.66 0.67 -10.30
C THR A 109 -20.73 0.17 -9.20
N ARG A 110 -19.62 -0.50 -9.57
CA ARG A 110 -18.57 -0.93 -8.63
C ARG A 110 -17.81 0.29 -8.11
N MET A 111 -17.63 0.37 -6.80
CA MET A 111 -16.93 1.47 -6.15
C MET A 111 -15.57 1.00 -5.65
N VAL A 112 -14.52 1.72 -6.00
CA VAL A 112 -13.13 1.38 -5.65
C VAL A 112 -12.45 2.60 -5.04
N SER A 113 -11.77 2.43 -3.92
CA SER A 113 -10.93 3.48 -3.36
C SER A 113 -9.47 3.06 -3.24
N ILE A 114 -8.59 4.02 -3.42
CA ILE A 114 -7.16 3.88 -3.18
C ILE A 114 -6.79 4.85 -2.05
N CYS A 115 -6.18 4.35 -0.96
CA CYS A 115 -5.69 5.17 0.16
C CYS A 115 -6.81 6.04 0.79
N THR A 116 -6.58 7.36 0.91
CA THR A 116 -7.55 8.32 1.46
C THR A 116 -8.82 8.49 0.62
N GLY A 117 -8.88 7.94 -0.59
CA GLY A 117 -10.13 7.86 -1.37
C GLY A 117 -11.26 7.13 -0.63
N SER A 118 -10.93 6.28 0.36
CA SER A 118 -11.90 5.61 1.23
C SER A 118 -12.76 6.58 2.05
N TYR A 119 -12.22 7.75 2.41
CA TYR A 119 -12.99 8.79 3.12
C TYR A 119 -14.19 9.26 2.31
N VAL A 120 -14.01 9.39 0.99
CA VAL A 120 -15.10 9.81 0.09
C VAL A 120 -16.18 8.72 0.01
N LEU A 121 -15.79 7.44 -0.07
CA LEU A 121 -16.74 6.32 -0.05
C LEU A 121 -17.49 6.22 1.27
N ALA A 122 -16.80 6.42 2.40
CA ALA A 122 -17.43 6.41 3.73
C ALA A 122 -18.39 7.58 3.90
N ALA A 123 -18.00 8.80 3.51
CA ALA A 123 -18.86 9.98 3.56
C ALA A 123 -20.10 9.85 2.66
N ALA A 124 -20.01 9.05 1.60
CA ALA A 124 -21.12 8.74 0.69
C ALA A 124 -21.98 7.54 1.16
N GLY A 125 -21.65 6.90 2.31
CA GLY A 125 -22.39 5.78 2.88
C GLY A 125 -22.10 4.42 2.25
N TYR A 126 -21.13 4.31 1.33
CA TYR A 126 -20.82 3.03 0.67
C TYR A 126 -20.12 2.02 1.61
N LEU A 127 -19.57 2.48 2.74
CA LEU A 127 -18.80 1.64 3.66
C LEU A 127 -19.54 1.36 4.99
N ASP A 128 -20.78 1.79 5.14
CA ASP A 128 -21.58 1.59 6.35
C ASP A 128 -21.77 0.09 6.63
N ASP A 129 -21.37 -0.34 7.82
CA ASP A 129 -21.37 -1.73 8.30
C ASP A 129 -20.50 -2.71 7.48
N ARG A 130 -19.66 -2.20 6.56
CA ARG A 130 -18.78 -3.00 5.71
C ARG A 130 -17.32 -3.02 6.19
N PRO A 131 -16.56 -4.07 5.86
CA PRO A 131 -15.12 -4.08 6.04
C PRO A 131 -14.46 -3.14 5.03
N ALA A 132 -13.50 -2.34 5.49
CA ALA A 132 -12.74 -1.43 4.65
C ALA A 132 -11.31 -1.25 5.15
N THR A 133 -10.41 -0.87 4.25
CA THR A 133 -9.06 -0.43 4.61
C THR A 133 -8.76 0.93 4.00
N THR A 134 -7.78 1.60 4.58
CA THR A 134 -7.20 2.86 4.12
C THR A 134 -5.71 2.86 4.42
N HIS A 135 -5.01 3.95 4.12
CA HIS A 135 -3.59 4.06 4.49
C HIS A 135 -3.44 3.96 6.02
N TRP A 136 -2.47 3.18 6.48
CA TRP A 136 -2.26 2.89 7.90
C TRP A 136 -2.16 4.15 8.77
N SER A 137 -1.48 5.21 8.29
CA SER A 137 -1.33 6.46 9.05
C SER A 137 -2.66 7.20 9.26
N SER A 138 -3.64 6.95 8.40
CA SER A 138 -4.97 7.57 8.45
C SER A 138 -6.03 6.69 9.14
N ALA A 139 -5.75 5.39 9.34
CA ALA A 139 -6.73 4.41 9.78
C ALA A 139 -7.38 4.76 11.14
N ALA A 140 -6.60 5.24 12.11
CA ALA A 140 -7.12 5.63 13.42
C ALA A 140 -8.03 6.87 13.34
N HIS A 141 -7.71 7.83 12.47
CA HIS A 141 -8.56 8.99 12.21
C HIS A 141 -9.83 8.58 11.47
N PHE A 142 -9.69 7.75 10.44
CA PHE A 142 -10.78 7.22 9.65
C PHE A 142 -11.81 6.45 10.52
N GLN A 143 -11.36 5.56 11.40
CA GLN A 143 -12.23 4.81 12.31
C GLN A 143 -12.97 5.72 13.30
N ARG A 144 -12.33 6.79 13.79
CA ARG A 144 -13.01 7.75 14.68
C ARG A 144 -14.08 8.56 13.96
N LEU A 145 -13.79 8.94 12.70
CA LEU A 145 -14.69 9.77 11.90
C LEU A 145 -15.90 8.99 11.37
N PHE A 146 -15.69 7.70 11.05
CA PHE A 146 -16.70 6.78 10.55
C PHE A 146 -16.80 5.52 11.43
N PRO A 147 -17.42 5.63 12.62
CA PRO A 147 -17.45 4.53 13.58
C PRO A 147 -18.23 3.30 13.10
N GLN A 148 -19.11 3.45 12.12
CA GLN A 148 -19.87 2.36 11.51
C GLN A 148 -19.04 1.51 10.53
N VAL A 149 -17.89 2.00 10.05
CA VAL A 149 -17.01 1.27 9.14
C VAL A 149 -16.17 0.26 9.93
N LYS A 150 -16.07 -0.97 9.46
CA LYS A 150 -15.21 -2.01 10.06
C LYS A 150 -13.79 -1.89 9.48
N VAL A 151 -12.98 -1.00 10.06
CA VAL A 151 -11.65 -0.68 9.53
C VAL A 151 -10.65 -1.78 9.88
N ASP A 152 -9.98 -2.34 8.87
CA ASP A 152 -8.79 -3.19 9.02
C ASP A 152 -7.57 -2.45 8.45
N ALA A 153 -6.74 -1.91 9.33
CA ALA A 153 -5.54 -1.18 8.97
C ALA A 153 -4.34 -2.06 8.60
N ASP A 154 -4.43 -3.36 8.87
CA ASP A 154 -3.29 -4.27 8.71
C ASP A 154 -3.21 -4.90 7.30
N VAL A 155 -4.24 -4.74 6.46
CA VAL A 155 -4.36 -5.41 5.14
C VAL A 155 -4.04 -4.48 3.97
N LEU A 156 -3.58 -5.05 2.85
CA LEU A 156 -3.27 -4.27 1.64
C LEU A 156 -4.54 -3.79 0.92
N PHE A 157 -5.54 -4.65 0.80
CA PHE A 157 -6.83 -4.33 0.21
C PHE A 157 -7.93 -5.28 0.71
N ILE A 158 -9.17 -4.81 0.60
CA ILE A 158 -10.38 -5.57 0.89
C ILE A 158 -11.27 -5.56 -0.35
N ASP A 159 -11.76 -6.74 -0.74
CA ASP A 159 -12.78 -6.95 -1.76
C ASP A 159 -14.08 -7.36 -1.06
N ASP A 160 -15.04 -6.44 -0.95
CA ASP A 160 -16.38 -6.68 -0.40
C ASP A 160 -17.44 -6.71 -1.53
N GLY A 161 -17.09 -7.31 -2.67
CA GLY A 161 -18.00 -7.52 -3.79
C GLY A 161 -18.12 -6.31 -4.73
N ASP A 162 -19.05 -5.43 -4.49
CA ASP A 162 -19.29 -4.20 -5.26
C ASP A 162 -18.48 -3.00 -4.76
N VAL A 163 -17.92 -3.08 -3.55
CA VAL A 163 -17.06 -2.05 -2.95
C VAL A 163 -15.70 -2.64 -2.60
N LEU A 164 -14.64 -2.01 -3.09
CA LEU A 164 -13.27 -2.46 -2.85
C LEU A 164 -12.42 -1.27 -2.36
N THR A 165 -11.59 -1.54 -1.35
CA THR A 165 -10.73 -0.51 -0.75
C THR A 165 -9.28 -0.99 -0.67
N SER A 166 -8.31 -0.09 -0.79
CA SER A 166 -6.89 -0.41 -0.61
C SER A 166 -6.14 0.60 0.25
N ALA A 167 -5.05 0.12 0.83
CA ALA A 167 -4.13 0.91 1.64
C ALA A 167 -3.40 2.03 0.87
N GLY A 168 -3.51 2.01 -0.46
CA GLY A 168 -2.86 3.00 -1.31
C GLY A 168 -1.44 2.64 -1.73
N VAL A 169 -0.78 3.57 -2.41
CA VAL A 169 0.56 3.41 -2.96
C VAL A 169 0.65 2.09 -3.75
N ALA A 170 1.62 1.23 -3.46
CA ALA A 170 1.78 -0.06 -4.15
C ALA A 170 0.58 -1.02 -3.96
N ALA A 171 -0.16 -0.93 -2.85
CA ALA A 171 -1.37 -1.73 -2.64
C ALA A 171 -2.52 -1.35 -3.59
N GLY A 172 -2.55 -0.13 -4.12
CA GLY A 172 -3.46 0.27 -5.19
C GLY A 172 -3.21 -0.50 -6.49
N ILE A 173 -1.95 -0.81 -6.80
CA ILE A 173 -1.57 -1.67 -7.94
C ILE A 173 -2.10 -3.08 -7.72
N ASP A 174 -1.93 -3.64 -6.50
CA ASP A 174 -2.39 -4.99 -6.18
C ASP A 174 -3.90 -5.11 -6.26
N LEU A 175 -4.64 -4.12 -5.74
CA LEU A 175 -6.09 -4.07 -5.87
C LEU A 175 -6.53 -4.04 -7.33
N CYS A 176 -5.94 -3.18 -8.17
CA CYS A 176 -6.28 -3.12 -9.58
C CYS A 176 -5.94 -4.42 -10.31
N LEU A 177 -4.80 -5.07 -10.00
CA LEU A 177 -4.45 -6.40 -10.54
C LEU A 177 -5.42 -7.50 -10.05
N HIS A 178 -5.88 -7.41 -8.79
CA HIS A 178 -6.91 -8.29 -8.26
C HIS A 178 -8.23 -8.16 -9.04
N ILE A 179 -8.67 -6.93 -9.32
CA ILE A 179 -9.86 -6.66 -10.13
C ILE A 179 -9.69 -7.25 -11.53
N VAL A 180 -8.57 -7.02 -12.21
CA VAL A 180 -8.29 -7.64 -13.53
C VAL A 180 -8.36 -9.16 -13.46
N ARG A 181 -7.82 -9.77 -12.42
CA ARG A 181 -7.84 -11.22 -12.21
C ARG A 181 -9.26 -11.75 -12.00
N ARG A 182 -10.05 -11.04 -11.21
CA ARG A 182 -11.46 -11.38 -10.96
C ARG A 182 -12.31 -11.26 -12.21
N ASP A 183 -12.11 -10.22 -13.01
CA ASP A 183 -12.93 -9.91 -14.18
C ASP A 183 -12.51 -10.76 -15.42
N HIS A 184 -11.19 -11.00 -15.62
CA HIS A 184 -10.64 -11.56 -16.86
C HIS A 184 -9.67 -12.74 -16.66
N GLY A 185 -9.50 -13.18 -15.43
CA GLY A 185 -8.70 -14.37 -15.09
C GLY A 185 -7.21 -14.08 -14.89
N THR A 186 -6.55 -15.11 -14.37
CA THR A 186 -5.15 -15.05 -13.93
C THR A 186 -4.17 -14.77 -15.07
N ALA A 187 -4.42 -15.28 -16.28
CA ALA A 187 -3.51 -15.10 -17.41
C ALA A 187 -3.38 -13.63 -17.83
N VAL A 188 -4.51 -12.91 -17.92
CA VAL A 188 -4.55 -11.48 -18.24
C VAL A 188 -3.85 -10.67 -17.14
N ALA A 189 -4.20 -10.91 -15.86
CA ALA A 189 -3.60 -10.20 -14.73
C ALA A 189 -2.07 -10.39 -14.68
N ASN A 190 -1.57 -11.61 -14.92
CA ASN A 190 -0.14 -11.89 -14.95
C ASN A 190 0.57 -11.21 -16.13
N GLU A 191 -0.08 -11.05 -17.28
CA GLU A 191 0.50 -10.31 -18.41
C GLU A 191 0.61 -8.81 -18.05
N VAL A 192 -0.44 -8.23 -17.47
CA VAL A 192 -0.44 -6.83 -17.00
C VAL A 192 0.66 -6.61 -15.96
N ALA A 193 0.79 -7.50 -14.97
CA ALA A 193 1.82 -7.42 -13.93
C ALA A 193 3.24 -7.42 -14.51
N ARG A 194 3.54 -8.35 -15.45
CA ARG A 194 4.84 -8.38 -16.16
C ARG A 194 5.14 -7.07 -16.88
N ARG A 195 4.15 -6.47 -17.56
CA ARG A 195 4.29 -5.20 -18.27
C ARG A 195 4.42 -3.99 -17.33
N THR A 196 3.99 -4.14 -16.09
CA THR A 196 4.09 -3.13 -15.04
C THR A 196 5.35 -3.31 -14.20
N VAL A 197 6.05 -4.46 -14.35
CA VAL A 197 7.26 -4.83 -13.62
C VAL A 197 6.99 -4.98 -12.12
N VAL A 198 5.86 -5.59 -11.78
CA VAL A 198 5.45 -5.87 -10.40
C VAL A 198 5.18 -7.37 -10.23
N PRO A 199 5.20 -7.89 -8.98
CA PRO A 199 4.76 -9.26 -8.71
C PRO A 199 3.34 -9.50 -9.25
N PRO A 200 3.06 -10.65 -9.83
CA PRO A 200 1.75 -10.91 -10.43
C PRO A 200 0.63 -11.06 -9.41
N TYR A 201 0.97 -11.30 -8.16
CA TYR A 201 0.03 -11.49 -7.07
C TYR A 201 0.64 -11.13 -5.73
N ARG A 202 -0.07 -10.31 -4.94
CA ARG A 202 0.03 -10.18 -3.50
C ARG A 202 -1.36 -10.39 -2.90
N ASP A 203 -1.43 -11.16 -1.80
CA ASP A 203 -2.68 -11.38 -1.09
C ASP A 203 -3.16 -10.08 -0.44
N GLY A 204 -4.45 -9.77 -0.55
CA GLY A 204 -5.04 -8.57 0.06
C GLY A 204 -4.90 -8.55 1.57
N GLY A 205 -4.99 -9.71 2.21
CA GLY A 205 -4.79 -9.88 3.66
C GLY A 205 -3.34 -9.78 4.13
N GLN A 206 -2.37 -9.55 3.21
CA GLN A 206 -0.99 -9.31 3.59
C GLN A 206 -0.87 -7.97 4.31
N ALA A 207 -0.03 -7.93 5.37
CA ALA A 207 0.14 -6.72 6.17
C ALA A 207 0.73 -5.55 5.38
N GLN A 208 0.23 -4.34 5.66
CA GLN A 208 0.88 -3.09 5.27
C GLN A 208 2.24 -2.98 5.98
N TYR A 209 3.21 -2.26 5.39
CA TYR A 209 4.45 -1.89 6.07
C TYR A 209 4.16 -0.74 7.05
N ILE A 210 3.64 -1.08 8.22
CA ILE A 210 3.26 -0.11 9.24
C ILE A 210 4.45 0.14 10.16
N GLU A 211 4.86 1.41 10.35
CA GLU A 211 5.51 1.81 11.59
C GLU A 211 4.44 1.79 12.67
N ARG A 212 4.38 0.71 13.45
CA ARG A 212 3.48 0.68 14.60
C ARG A 212 4.03 1.65 15.64
N PRO A 213 3.33 2.75 15.97
CA PRO A 213 3.73 3.56 17.10
C PRO A 213 3.71 2.64 18.32
N VAL A 214 4.86 2.49 18.96
CA VAL A 214 4.88 1.97 20.31
C VAL A 214 4.11 3.01 21.14
N PRO A 215 2.96 2.66 21.77
CA PRO A 215 2.25 3.61 22.60
C PRO A 215 3.24 4.22 23.60
N GLU A 216 3.18 5.55 23.80
CA GLU A 216 4.07 6.20 24.74
C GLU A 216 4.03 5.47 26.09
N PRO A 217 5.19 5.11 26.67
CA PRO A 217 5.27 4.24 27.86
C PRO A 217 4.51 4.81 29.09
N GLN A 218 4.26 6.11 29.12
CA GLN A 218 3.75 6.83 30.29
C GLN A 218 2.26 6.61 30.59
N LEU A 219 1.47 6.03 29.67
CA LEU A 219 0.04 5.78 29.88
C LEU A 219 -0.35 4.29 29.87
N ALA A 220 0.56 3.40 29.48
CA ALA A 220 0.29 1.99 29.33
C ALA A 220 0.74 1.19 30.58
N THR A 221 -0.15 0.44 31.18
CA THR A 221 0.16 -0.41 32.34
C THR A 221 1.05 -1.61 32.00
N THR A 222 1.31 -1.88 30.70
CA THR A 222 2.22 -2.92 30.19
C THR A 222 3.44 -2.34 29.48
N GLY A 223 3.68 -1.03 29.62
CA GLY A 223 4.75 -0.30 28.94
C GLY A 223 6.15 -0.77 29.32
N THR A 224 6.45 -0.88 30.62
CA THR A 224 7.77 -1.32 31.14
C THR A 224 8.14 -2.71 30.65
N ALA A 225 7.17 -3.62 30.59
CA ALA A 225 7.38 -4.98 30.07
C ALA A 225 7.69 -4.98 28.57
N ARG A 226 7.04 -4.10 27.81
CA ARG A 226 7.30 -3.95 26.36
C ARG A 226 8.69 -3.39 26.11
N ASP A 227 9.05 -2.30 26.76
CA ASP A 227 10.38 -1.68 26.62
C ASP A 227 11.50 -2.66 26.97
N TRP A 228 11.33 -3.38 28.07
CA TRP A 228 12.26 -4.44 28.45
C TRP A 228 12.38 -5.54 27.39
N ALA A 229 11.25 -5.99 26.82
CA ALA A 229 11.24 -7.03 25.80
C ALA A 229 11.93 -6.56 24.52
N LEU A 230 11.72 -5.30 24.10
CA LEU A 230 12.36 -4.73 22.91
C LEU A 230 13.87 -4.73 22.98
N THR A 231 14.47 -4.50 24.16
CA THR A 231 15.93 -4.54 24.34
C THR A 231 16.49 -5.96 24.33
N ARG A 232 15.65 -7.00 24.46
CA ARG A 232 16.03 -8.41 24.64
C ARG A 232 15.38 -9.37 23.65
N LEU A 233 14.92 -8.89 22.50
CA LEU A 233 14.22 -9.71 21.50
C LEU A 233 15.02 -10.95 21.08
N HIS A 234 16.36 -10.89 21.13
CA HIS A 234 17.27 -12.00 20.81
C HIS A 234 17.30 -13.11 21.87
N GLU A 235 16.79 -12.83 23.07
CA GLU A 235 16.73 -13.79 24.17
C GLU A 235 15.40 -14.56 24.18
N PRO A 236 15.34 -15.75 24.81
CA PRO A 236 14.08 -16.42 25.06
C PRO A 236 13.27 -15.64 26.12
N ILE A 237 12.22 -14.97 25.70
CA ILE A 237 11.32 -14.22 26.58
C ILE A 237 10.08 -15.06 26.86
N GLN A 238 9.80 -15.33 28.15
CA GLN A 238 8.57 -15.97 28.58
C GLN A 238 7.52 -14.93 28.97
N LEU A 239 6.26 -15.27 28.77
CA LEU A 239 5.14 -14.41 29.14
C LEU A 239 5.11 -14.09 30.64
N ARG A 240 5.59 -15.04 31.47
CA ARG A 240 5.72 -14.84 32.92
C ARG A 240 6.71 -13.74 33.25
N ASP A 241 7.84 -13.66 32.54
CA ASP A 241 8.88 -12.66 32.79
C ASP A 241 8.34 -11.23 32.49
N MET A 242 7.50 -11.12 31.47
CA MET A 242 6.84 -9.85 31.14
C MET A 242 5.80 -9.47 32.20
N ALA A 243 5.00 -10.44 32.68
CA ALA A 243 3.97 -10.20 33.69
C ALA A 243 4.57 -9.81 35.06
N GLU A 244 5.67 -10.44 35.47
CA GLU A 244 6.38 -10.15 36.73
C GLU A 244 6.93 -8.71 36.74
N ARG A 245 7.35 -8.16 35.61
CA ARG A 245 7.83 -6.78 35.50
C ARG A 245 6.75 -5.73 35.78
N GLU A 246 5.51 -6.06 35.53
CA GLU A 246 4.38 -5.22 35.84
C GLU A 246 3.68 -5.63 37.14
N SER A 247 4.30 -6.50 37.94
CA SER A 247 3.72 -7.06 39.19
C SER A 247 2.33 -7.65 39.00
N MET A 248 2.12 -8.33 37.86
CA MET A 248 0.84 -8.91 37.46
C MET A 248 0.90 -10.43 37.37
N SER A 249 -0.25 -11.08 37.58
CA SER A 249 -0.41 -12.46 37.14
C SER A 249 -0.39 -12.53 35.60
N VAL A 250 0.05 -13.65 35.02
CA VAL A 250 0.05 -13.87 33.56
C VAL A 250 -1.34 -13.63 32.95
N ARG A 251 -2.41 -14.03 33.63
CA ARG A 251 -3.79 -13.82 33.19
C ARG A 251 -4.15 -12.32 33.12
N THR A 252 -3.81 -11.57 34.18
CA THR A 252 -4.09 -10.13 34.25
C THR A 252 -3.29 -9.40 33.20
N PHE A 253 -1.99 -9.71 33.09
CA PHE A 253 -1.09 -9.12 32.08
C PHE A 253 -1.59 -9.38 30.65
N THR A 254 -1.93 -10.63 30.31
CA THR A 254 -2.43 -10.98 28.97
C THR A 254 -3.71 -10.23 28.63
N ARG A 255 -4.64 -10.06 29.58
CA ARG A 255 -5.88 -9.31 29.34
C ARG A 255 -5.59 -7.84 29.09
N ARG A 256 -4.82 -7.19 30.00
CA ARG A 256 -4.46 -5.77 29.86
C ARG A 256 -3.64 -5.50 28.61
N PHE A 257 -2.67 -6.37 28.31
CA PHE A 257 -1.88 -6.26 27.10
C PHE A 257 -2.75 -6.28 25.82
N ARG A 258 -3.78 -7.13 25.77
CA ARG A 258 -4.73 -7.14 24.65
C ARG A 258 -5.60 -5.88 24.60
N GLU A 259 -6.01 -5.37 25.75
CA GLU A 259 -6.78 -4.12 25.84
C GLU A 259 -5.94 -2.92 25.33
N GLU A 260 -4.64 -2.90 25.63
CA GLU A 260 -3.72 -1.82 25.25
C GLU A 260 -3.15 -1.97 23.83
N ALA A 261 -2.74 -3.18 23.43
CA ALA A 261 -2.02 -3.45 22.20
C ALA A 261 -2.89 -4.06 21.07
N GLY A 262 -4.15 -4.40 21.37
CA GLY A 262 -5.06 -5.04 20.41
C GLY A 262 -4.75 -6.52 20.09
N ILE A 263 -3.59 -7.03 20.48
CA ILE A 263 -3.09 -8.37 20.17
C ILE A 263 -2.52 -9.05 21.43
N SER A 264 -2.32 -10.38 21.38
CA SER A 264 -1.70 -11.07 22.51
C SER A 264 -0.20 -10.74 22.64
N PRO A 265 0.38 -10.82 23.86
CA PRO A 265 1.81 -10.60 24.08
C PRO A 265 2.71 -11.48 23.20
N GLY A 266 2.32 -12.75 22.99
CA GLY A 266 3.07 -13.68 22.13
C GLY A 266 3.05 -13.25 20.66
N GLN A 267 1.90 -12.84 20.14
CA GLN A 267 1.78 -12.30 18.78
C GLN A 267 2.61 -11.02 18.64
N TRP A 268 2.54 -10.13 19.61
CA TRP A 268 3.33 -8.91 19.62
C TRP A 268 4.85 -9.20 19.59
N LEU A 269 5.35 -10.13 20.41
CA LEU A 269 6.76 -10.53 20.40
C LEU A 269 7.19 -11.07 19.04
N VAL A 270 6.36 -11.90 18.41
CA VAL A 270 6.64 -12.42 17.06
C VAL A 270 6.76 -11.28 16.05
N LEU A 271 5.85 -10.30 16.09
CA LEU A 271 5.90 -9.13 15.20
C LEU A 271 7.17 -8.30 15.41
N GLN A 272 7.56 -8.05 16.68
CA GLN A 272 8.81 -7.31 16.95
C GLN A 272 10.05 -8.07 16.45
N ARG A 273 10.07 -9.40 16.58
CA ARG A 273 11.13 -10.24 16.02
C ARG A 273 11.17 -10.25 14.50
N VAL A 274 10.02 -10.22 13.85
CA VAL A 274 9.90 -10.07 12.38
C VAL A 274 10.52 -8.75 11.94
N GLU A 275 10.17 -7.64 12.60
CA GLU A 275 10.73 -6.32 12.29
C GLU A 275 12.25 -6.28 12.51
N ARG A 276 12.76 -6.86 13.59
CA ARG A 276 14.19 -6.98 13.83
C ARG A 276 14.88 -7.83 12.76
N ALA A 277 14.29 -8.96 12.36
CA ALA A 277 14.83 -9.80 11.29
C ALA A 277 14.86 -9.07 9.96
N ARG A 278 13.83 -8.30 9.64
CA ARG A 278 13.74 -7.45 8.45
C ARG A 278 14.90 -6.45 8.43
N HIS A 279 15.07 -5.70 9.52
CA HIS A 279 16.16 -4.73 9.66
C HIS A 279 17.56 -5.38 9.49
N LEU A 280 17.80 -6.54 10.13
CA LEU A 280 19.05 -7.28 9.98
C LEU A 280 19.29 -7.78 8.55
N LEU A 281 18.24 -8.21 7.84
CA LEU A 281 18.32 -8.61 6.44
C LEU A 281 18.68 -7.43 5.52
N GLU A 282 18.19 -6.24 5.82
CA GLU A 282 18.44 -5.02 5.06
C GLU A 282 19.83 -4.43 5.35
N SER A 283 20.27 -4.44 6.62
CA SER A 283 21.44 -3.69 7.08
C SER A 283 22.72 -4.51 7.23
N THR A 284 22.65 -5.87 7.22
CA THR A 284 23.80 -6.73 7.51
C THR A 284 24.01 -7.85 6.49
N ASP A 285 25.25 -8.41 6.44
CA ASP A 285 25.60 -9.60 5.64
C ASP A 285 25.46 -10.92 6.41
N LEU A 286 24.84 -10.90 7.59
CA LEU A 286 24.63 -12.09 8.41
C LEU A 286 23.91 -13.19 7.63
N SER A 287 24.28 -14.45 7.84
CA SER A 287 23.55 -15.58 7.28
C SER A 287 22.11 -15.61 7.79
N VAL A 288 21.20 -16.25 7.05
CA VAL A 288 19.80 -16.39 7.47
C VAL A 288 19.68 -17.03 8.86
N ASP A 289 20.57 -17.97 9.19
CA ASP A 289 20.59 -18.62 10.50
C ASP A 289 21.10 -17.68 11.62
N GLN A 290 22.05 -16.80 11.31
CA GLN A 290 22.48 -15.75 12.25
C GLN A 290 21.38 -14.71 12.47
N VAL A 291 20.74 -14.24 11.39
CA VAL A 291 19.60 -13.34 11.49
C VAL A 291 18.48 -13.93 12.34
N ALA A 292 18.18 -15.23 12.18
CA ALA A 292 17.17 -15.89 13.00
C ALA A 292 17.52 -15.85 14.50
N ARG A 293 18.77 -16.15 14.84
CA ARG A 293 19.23 -16.06 16.24
C ARG A 293 19.18 -14.63 16.78
N ASP A 294 19.74 -13.68 16.04
CA ASP A 294 19.86 -12.29 16.49
C ASP A 294 18.49 -11.57 16.55
N ALA A 295 17.53 -12.04 15.75
CA ALA A 295 16.16 -11.59 15.83
C ALA A 295 15.33 -12.29 16.92
N GLY A 296 15.88 -13.34 17.57
CA GLY A 296 15.22 -14.05 18.66
C GLY A 296 14.30 -15.18 18.23
N PHE A 297 14.41 -15.66 17.00
CA PHE A 297 13.75 -16.89 16.58
C PHE A 297 14.58 -18.10 17.03
N GLY A 298 13.93 -19.11 17.60
CA GLY A 298 14.61 -20.32 18.05
C GLY A 298 15.25 -21.11 16.89
N THR A 299 14.69 -21.00 15.67
CA THR A 299 15.20 -21.66 14.47
C THR A 299 15.00 -20.78 13.23
N ALA A 300 15.86 -20.94 12.23
CA ALA A 300 15.68 -20.30 10.92
C ALA A 300 14.39 -20.75 10.23
N GLN A 301 13.90 -21.95 10.49
CA GLN A 301 12.64 -22.45 10.00
C GLN A 301 11.46 -21.63 10.54
N SER A 302 11.43 -21.39 11.85
CA SER A 302 10.40 -20.56 12.48
C SER A 302 10.43 -19.13 11.91
N MET A 303 11.63 -18.53 11.79
CA MET A 303 11.77 -17.21 11.17
C MET A 303 11.22 -17.18 9.73
N ARG A 304 11.55 -18.19 8.91
CA ARG A 304 11.06 -18.26 7.52
C ARG A 304 9.54 -18.29 7.46
N GLN A 305 8.91 -19.07 8.33
CA GLN A 305 7.44 -19.16 8.38
C GLN A 305 6.81 -17.83 8.75
N HIS A 306 7.31 -17.16 9.79
CA HIS A 306 6.76 -15.87 10.23
C HIS A 306 7.04 -14.75 9.22
N LEU A 307 8.24 -14.70 8.60
CA LEU A 307 8.54 -13.74 7.54
C LEU A 307 7.68 -14.00 6.29
N GLN A 308 7.50 -15.26 5.89
CA GLN A 308 6.64 -15.60 4.76
C GLN A 308 5.19 -15.19 5.02
N SER A 309 4.68 -15.40 6.24
CA SER A 309 3.34 -14.97 6.62
C SER A 309 3.19 -13.45 6.65
N ALA A 310 4.22 -12.72 7.15
CA ALA A 310 4.15 -11.28 7.31
C ALA A 310 4.49 -10.49 6.03
N LEU A 311 5.45 -10.98 5.23
CA LEU A 311 6.01 -10.24 4.09
C LEU A 311 5.69 -10.88 2.73
N GLY A 312 5.10 -12.09 2.72
CA GLY A 312 4.75 -12.81 1.49
C GLY A 312 5.95 -13.38 0.72
N VAL A 313 7.19 -13.20 1.22
CA VAL A 313 8.42 -13.64 0.53
C VAL A 313 9.42 -14.27 1.50
N PRO A 314 10.25 -15.24 1.03
CA PRO A 314 11.33 -15.81 1.83
C PRO A 314 12.42 -14.79 2.17
N PRO A 315 13.16 -14.96 3.29
CA PRO A 315 14.24 -14.06 3.74
C PRO A 315 15.30 -13.75 2.68
N THR A 316 15.70 -14.74 1.90
CA THR A 316 16.70 -14.60 0.82
C THR A 316 16.21 -13.75 -0.33
N VAL A 317 14.94 -13.88 -0.70
CA VAL A 317 14.28 -13.05 -1.72
C VAL A 317 14.15 -11.63 -1.19
N TYR A 318 13.67 -11.47 0.05
CA TYR A 318 13.56 -10.17 0.71
C TYR A 318 14.90 -9.42 0.70
N ARG A 319 15.97 -10.05 1.21
CA ARG A 319 17.32 -9.45 1.20
C ARG A 319 17.76 -9.00 -0.19
N ARG A 320 17.61 -9.85 -1.19
CA ARG A 320 18.00 -9.53 -2.57
C ARG A 320 17.25 -8.30 -3.09
N THR A 321 15.98 -8.17 -2.78
CA THR A 321 15.14 -7.05 -3.23
C THR A 321 15.56 -5.73 -2.60
N PHE A 322 15.83 -5.72 -1.29
CA PHE A 322 16.08 -4.48 -0.54
C PHE A 322 17.56 -4.12 -0.36
N ARG A 323 18.52 -5.01 -0.69
CA ARG A 323 19.97 -4.74 -0.62
C ARG A 323 20.65 -4.60 -1.98
N ALA A 324 20.00 -4.86 -3.09
CA ALA A 324 20.60 -4.75 -4.42
C ALA A 324 21.12 -3.34 -4.76
N GLY A 325 20.69 -2.31 -4.04
CA GLY A 325 21.16 -0.93 -4.22
C GLY A 325 22.47 -0.55 -3.52
N ALA A 326 22.97 -1.34 -2.55
CA ALA A 326 24.12 -0.95 -1.72
C ALA A 326 25.50 -1.31 -2.32
N LYS A 327 25.57 -2.16 -3.35
CA LYS A 327 26.82 -2.60 -3.97
C LYS A 327 27.27 -1.85 -5.23
N ALA A 328 26.54 -0.85 -5.69
CA ALA A 328 26.86 -0.09 -6.91
C ALA A 328 27.75 1.15 -6.67
N GLY A 329 28.28 1.36 -5.46
CA GLY A 329 28.92 2.61 -5.05
C GLY A 329 30.43 2.57 -4.75
N THR A 330 31.17 1.45 -4.94
CA THR A 330 32.63 1.43 -4.71
C THR A 330 33.37 0.63 -5.79
N GLY A 331 33.39 1.19 -6.98
CA GLY A 331 34.31 0.79 -8.03
C GLY A 331 35.17 2.00 -8.41
N THR A 332 36.23 2.29 -7.62
CA THR A 332 37.31 3.18 -8.01
C THR A 332 38.08 2.51 -9.16
N GLY A 333 37.68 2.80 -10.38
CA GLY A 333 38.45 2.48 -11.57
C GLY A 333 39.66 3.39 -11.65
N THR A 334 40.85 2.88 -11.30
CA THR A 334 42.16 3.48 -11.60
C THR A 334 42.33 3.51 -13.11
N VAL A 335 42.19 4.66 -13.73
CA VAL A 335 42.52 4.86 -15.11
C VAL A 335 44.06 5.09 -15.17
N THR A 336 44.81 4.06 -15.54
CA THR A 336 46.20 4.16 -15.94
C THR A 336 46.26 4.88 -17.27
N GLY A 337 46.90 6.03 -17.26
CA GLY A 337 47.16 6.82 -18.46
C GLY A 337 48.12 6.12 -19.42
N ALA A 338 47.74 6.07 -20.69
CA ALA A 338 48.66 5.86 -21.80
C ALA A 338 48.55 7.09 -22.71
N GLY A 339 49.67 7.79 -22.81
CA GLY A 339 49.80 9.02 -23.59
C GLY A 339 49.64 8.80 -25.10
N ALA A 340 49.01 9.75 -25.78
CA ALA A 340 49.17 9.95 -27.20
C ALA A 340 49.27 11.45 -27.47
N ARG A 341 50.36 11.81 -28.17
CA ARG A 341 50.76 13.16 -28.59
C ARG A 341 49.78 13.78 -29.59
N PRO A 342 49.67 15.10 -29.64
CA PRO A 342 48.82 15.77 -30.63
C PRO A 342 49.51 15.84 -32.01
N ARG A 343 48.77 15.56 -33.08
CA ARG A 343 49.14 15.92 -34.46
C ARG A 343 48.44 17.21 -34.84
N SER A 344 49.26 18.20 -35.13
CA SER A 344 48.95 19.42 -35.84
C SER A 344 48.62 19.12 -37.34
N GLY A 345 47.63 19.78 -37.89
CA GLY A 345 47.34 19.70 -39.33
C GLY A 345 46.11 20.49 -39.72
N GLN A 346 46.32 21.72 -40.01
CA GLN A 346 45.97 22.57 -41.15
C GLN A 346 44.48 22.84 -41.43
N VAL A 347 44.21 24.10 -41.29
CA VAL A 347 43.13 24.90 -41.88
C VAL A 347 43.11 24.74 -43.39
N SER A 348 41.94 24.55 -44.01
CA SER A 348 41.68 24.97 -45.41
C SER A 348 40.26 25.54 -45.49
N THR A 349 40.22 26.80 -45.73
CA THR A 349 39.10 27.60 -46.24
C THR A 349 38.77 27.18 -47.65
N ASN A 350 37.49 26.97 -47.99
CA ASN A 350 36.94 27.55 -49.23
C ASN A 350 35.41 27.47 -49.32
N ARG A 351 34.84 28.64 -49.51
CA ARG A 351 33.57 29.08 -50.12
C ARG A 351 32.25 28.56 -49.54
#